data_91d839b02e7dd17c7205762e242ec94e
#
_entry.id   91d839b02e7dd17c7205762e242ec94e
#
_cell.length_a   1.000
_cell.length_b   1.000
_cell.length_c   1.000
_cell.angle_alpha   90.00
_cell.angle_beta   90.00
_cell.angle_gamma   90.00
#
_symmetry.space_group_name_H-M   'P 1'
#
loop_
_entity.id
_entity.type
_entity.pdbx_description
1 polymer ?
#
loop_
_entity_poly.entity_id
_entity_poly.type
_entity_poly.pdbx_seq_one_letter_code
_entity_poly.pdbx_strand_id
1 'polypeptide(L)'
;MKKTRFRCFSLLAFGLLTKTRLYLSMSKRILRSNHEKNITILESMMENQQDWVAVDWGTTHFRIWRMQGRNALEGREASCGLLNLNREEFEPTLKEHLQGWPLESPVLMSGMVGSRQGWQEAPYLFLPVSLKDVAIGAVDVQTNDLQRKVHVLPGVACQEESRPDVMRGEETQMLGLGAGSLEWSGVICLPGTHCKWVRVALGQIQQFDTYLTGELFSIVRQHSILRHDLESGEVDVEQPAFAKGVSIGFAETTPFLTSLFRVRATSLLLGRDPAANLAFLSGRLLGEELRSAIRKIEKMEKIQLVGGSSLTKLYARALSLVGREVDLHSGDDLVRLGLTAAWQFLYPQKE
;
A
#
# COMPACT_ATOMS: atom_id res chain seq x y z
N MET A 1 28.73 89.70 18.62
CA MET A 1 27.58 88.81 18.67
C MET A 1 27.32 88.28 17.28
N LYS A 2 27.77 87.06 16.90
CA LYS A 2 27.40 86.23 15.72
C LYS A 2 28.39 85.07 15.66
N LYS A 3 28.05 83.92 16.22
CA LYS A 3 28.67 82.65 15.96
C LYS A 3 27.90 81.57 16.76
N THR A 4 26.72 81.10 16.30
CA THR A 4 26.14 79.87 16.82
C THR A 4 24.91 79.53 15.91
N ARG A 5 25.13 79.09 14.65
CA ARG A 5 24.05 78.55 13.82
C ARG A 5 24.50 77.60 12.70
N PHE A 6 25.67 77.01 12.78
CA PHE A 6 26.14 76.11 11.69
C PHE A 6 26.47 74.67 12.09
N ARG A 7 26.11 74.22 13.27
CA ARG A 7 26.46 72.82 13.71
C ARG A 7 25.29 71.85 13.77
N CYS A 8 24.03 72.27 13.54
CA CYS A 8 22.89 71.35 13.67
C CYS A 8 22.44 70.67 12.34
N PHE A 9 22.88 71.13 11.18
CA PHE A 9 22.48 70.57 9.89
C PHE A 9 23.31 69.35 9.44
N SER A 10 24.54 69.21 9.92
CA SER A 10 25.43 68.13 9.48
C SER A 10 25.12 66.79 10.14
N LEU A 11 24.59 66.78 11.38
CA LEU A 11 24.26 65.55 12.11
C LEU A 11 22.96 64.89 11.68
N LEU A 12 21.97 65.66 11.19
CA LEU A 12 20.71 65.14 10.64
C LEU A 12 20.89 64.49 9.26
N ALA A 13 21.75 65.07 8.41
CA ALA A 13 22.05 64.50 7.07
C ALA A 13 22.86 63.20 7.16
N PHE A 14 23.76 63.07 8.14
CA PHE A 14 24.55 61.86 8.35
C PHE A 14 23.70 60.69 8.91
N GLY A 15 22.70 60.97 9.77
CA GLY A 15 21.78 60.00 10.32
C GLY A 15 20.76 59.48 9.27
N LEU A 16 20.34 60.31 8.29
CA LEU A 16 19.47 59.83 7.22
C LEU A 16 20.21 58.97 6.19
N LEU A 17 21.44 59.34 5.82
CA LEU A 17 22.26 58.59 4.88
C LEU A 17 22.67 57.20 5.42
N THR A 18 22.90 57.07 6.70
CA THR A 18 23.20 55.77 7.34
C THR A 18 21.97 54.87 7.46
N LYS A 19 20.79 55.45 7.82
CA LYS A 19 19.53 54.67 7.83
C LYS A 19 19.12 54.20 6.42
N THR A 20 19.27 55.04 5.41
CA THR A 20 18.94 54.65 4.02
C THR A 20 19.91 53.58 3.48
N ARG A 21 21.21 53.66 3.83
CA ARG A 21 22.17 52.59 3.48
C ARG A 21 21.87 51.28 4.19
N LEU A 22 21.46 51.33 5.45
CA LEU A 22 21.07 50.14 6.23
C LEU A 22 19.79 49.49 5.62
N TYR A 23 18.77 50.31 5.29
CA TYR A 23 17.53 49.85 4.64
C TYR A 23 17.80 49.24 3.26
N LEU A 24 18.65 49.84 2.44
CA LEU A 24 19.04 49.32 1.12
C LEU A 24 19.87 48.01 1.26
N SER A 25 20.71 47.89 2.31
CA SER A 25 21.48 46.67 2.54
C SER A 25 20.59 45.54 3.07
N MET A 26 19.62 45.83 3.95
CA MET A 26 18.63 44.87 4.43
C MET A 26 17.69 44.42 3.32
N SER A 27 17.19 45.36 2.49
CA SER A 27 16.34 45.02 1.33
C SER A 27 17.08 44.15 0.31
N LYS A 28 18.37 44.42 0.03
CA LYS A 28 19.19 43.59 -0.85
C LYS A 28 19.47 42.20 -0.23
N ARG A 29 19.61 42.08 1.07
CA ARG A 29 19.78 40.80 1.78
C ARG A 29 18.49 39.96 1.75
N ILE A 30 17.33 40.60 1.99
CA ILE A 30 16.02 39.95 1.94
C ILE A 30 15.70 39.50 0.51
N LEU A 31 15.98 40.33 -0.49
CA LEU A 31 15.78 39.97 -1.91
C LEU A 31 16.72 38.84 -2.35
N ARG A 32 17.99 38.82 -1.92
CA ARG A 32 18.90 37.71 -2.15
C ARG A 32 18.44 36.43 -1.48
N SER A 33 18.08 36.49 -0.19
CA SER A 33 17.58 35.32 0.55
C SER A 33 16.30 34.73 -0.07
N ASN A 34 15.38 35.57 -0.54
CA ASN A 34 14.18 35.09 -1.24
C ASN A 34 14.49 34.56 -2.64
N HIS A 35 15.48 35.14 -3.33
CA HIS A 35 15.92 34.64 -4.64
C HIS A 35 16.65 33.30 -4.50
N GLU A 36 17.54 33.15 -3.51
CA GLU A 36 18.21 31.90 -3.18
C GLU A 36 17.21 30.82 -2.76
N LYS A 37 16.22 31.14 -1.90
CA LYS A 37 15.14 30.21 -1.55
C LYS A 37 14.28 29.81 -2.75
N ASN A 38 13.94 30.77 -3.64
CA ASN A 38 13.18 30.45 -4.83
C ASN A 38 13.99 29.65 -5.85
N ILE A 39 15.31 29.88 -5.95
CA ILE A 39 16.20 29.05 -6.75
C ILE A 39 16.27 27.64 -6.17
N THR A 40 16.48 27.49 -4.86
CA THR A 40 16.51 26.19 -4.19
C THR A 40 15.18 25.44 -4.32
N ILE A 41 14.04 26.14 -4.25
CA ILE A 41 12.71 25.56 -4.49
C ILE A 41 12.58 25.14 -5.96
N LEU A 42 13.00 25.98 -6.92
CA LEU A 42 12.98 25.67 -8.34
C LEU A 42 13.96 24.51 -8.69
N GLU A 43 15.14 24.50 -8.11
CA GLU A 43 16.11 23.42 -8.25
C GLU A 43 15.55 22.12 -7.65
N SER A 44 14.96 22.15 -6.45
CA SER A 44 14.27 20.99 -5.86
C SER A 44 13.05 20.53 -6.66
N MET A 45 12.37 21.43 -7.36
CA MET A 45 11.29 21.10 -8.29
C MET A 45 11.81 20.55 -9.63
N MET A 46 12.99 20.97 -10.08
CA MET A 46 13.63 20.49 -11.31
C MET A 46 14.42 19.19 -11.11
N GLU A 47 15.03 18.99 -9.94
CA GLU A 47 15.76 17.75 -9.58
C GLU A 47 14.84 16.55 -9.37
N ASN A 48 13.52 16.76 -9.21
CA ASN A 48 12.53 15.71 -9.00
C ASN A 48 11.98 15.13 -10.32
N GLN A 49 12.70 15.26 -11.43
CA GLN A 49 12.22 14.86 -12.76
C GLN A 49 12.86 13.59 -13.32
N GLN A 50 13.52 12.78 -12.50
CA GLN A 50 14.06 11.51 -12.98
C GLN A 50 12.92 10.59 -13.45
N ASP A 51 12.98 10.20 -14.72
CA ASP A 51 12.11 9.20 -15.30
C ASP A 51 12.47 7.82 -14.76
N TRP A 52 11.49 7.09 -14.27
CA TRP A 52 11.61 5.71 -13.81
C TRP A 52 10.31 4.95 -14.04
N VAL A 53 10.31 3.65 -13.80
CA VAL A 53 9.16 2.79 -14.03
C VAL A 53 8.81 2.05 -12.74
N ALA A 54 7.56 2.20 -12.30
CA ALA A 54 6.99 1.43 -11.21
C ALA A 54 6.24 0.23 -11.76
N VAL A 55 6.41 -0.95 -11.15
CA VAL A 55 5.70 -2.18 -11.56
C VAL A 55 5.16 -2.89 -10.34
N ASP A 56 3.87 -3.18 -10.38
CA ASP A 56 3.21 -4.11 -9.47
C ASP A 56 2.86 -5.39 -10.26
N TRP A 57 3.55 -6.48 -9.94
CA TRP A 57 3.40 -7.74 -10.64
C TRP A 57 2.89 -8.83 -9.72
N GLY A 58 1.58 -8.92 -9.63
CA GLY A 58 0.89 -9.85 -8.75
C GLY A 58 0.74 -11.27 -9.33
N THR A 59 -0.11 -12.05 -8.68
CA THR A 59 -0.42 -13.43 -9.09
C THR A 59 -1.19 -13.48 -10.41
N THR A 60 -2.15 -12.57 -10.61
CA THR A 60 -3.06 -12.52 -11.76
C THR A 60 -2.94 -11.24 -12.57
N HIS A 61 -2.58 -10.15 -11.94
CA HIS A 61 -2.56 -8.81 -12.52
C HIS A 61 -1.14 -8.29 -12.65
N PHE A 62 -0.92 -7.51 -13.69
CA PHE A 62 0.28 -6.75 -13.97
C PHE A 62 -0.13 -5.30 -14.16
N ARG A 63 0.54 -4.39 -13.43
CA ARG A 63 0.36 -2.94 -13.54
C ARG A 63 1.71 -2.27 -13.65
N ILE A 64 1.82 -1.31 -14.53
CA ILE A 64 3.07 -0.61 -14.80
C ILE A 64 2.79 0.88 -15.00
N TRP A 65 3.62 1.72 -14.41
CA TRP A 65 3.51 3.17 -14.52
C TRP A 65 4.84 3.78 -14.94
N ARG A 66 4.78 4.67 -15.94
CA ARG A 66 5.86 5.60 -16.20
C ARG A 66 5.79 6.71 -15.19
N MET A 67 6.85 6.88 -14.43
CA MET A 67 6.95 7.84 -13.35
C MET A 67 7.93 8.95 -13.69
N GLN A 68 7.62 10.17 -13.26
CA GLN A 68 8.57 11.27 -13.22
C GLN A 68 8.58 11.82 -11.78
N GLY A 69 9.69 11.58 -11.07
CA GLY A 69 9.73 11.80 -9.64
C GLY A 69 8.60 11.05 -8.92
N ARG A 70 7.64 11.78 -8.34
CA ARG A 70 6.47 11.21 -7.64
C ARG A 70 5.23 11.07 -8.52
N ASN A 71 5.25 11.60 -9.73
CA ASN A 71 4.09 11.70 -10.59
C ASN A 71 4.04 10.53 -11.57
N ALA A 72 2.89 9.85 -11.64
CA ALA A 72 2.61 8.90 -12.70
C ALA A 72 2.17 9.68 -13.95
N LEU A 73 2.91 9.52 -15.04
CA LEU A 73 2.63 10.16 -16.33
C LEU A 73 1.72 9.30 -17.21
N GLU A 74 1.92 8.00 -17.16
CA GLU A 74 1.18 7.00 -17.95
C GLU A 74 1.09 5.71 -17.14
N GLY A 75 -0.01 4.99 -17.26
CA GLY A 75 -0.20 3.67 -16.66
C GLY A 75 -0.72 2.67 -17.68
N ARG A 76 -0.32 1.42 -17.54
CA ARG A 76 -0.81 0.26 -18.32
C ARG A 76 -1.10 -0.89 -17.38
N GLU A 77 -2.07 -1.71 -17.74
CA GLU A 77 -2.43 -2.91 -16.98
C GLU A 77 -2.67 -4.08 -17.92
N ALA A 78 -2.44 -5.29 -17.44
CA ALA A 78 -2.67 -6.51 -18.18
C ALA A 78 -2.95 -7.71 -17.25
N SER A 79 -3.63 -8.74 -17.76
CA SER A 79 -3.88 -9.99 -17.05
C SER A 79 -2.73 -11.00 -17.25
N CYS A 80 -1.49 -10.54 -17.13
CA CYS A 80 -0.27 -11.34 -17.29
C CYS A 80 0.50 -11.47 -15.97
N GLY A 81 -0.20 -11.84 -14.89
CA GLY A 81 0.44 -12.13 -13.60
C GLY A 81 1.19 -13.48 -13.60
N LEU A 82 1.80 -13.79 -12.45
CA LEU A 82 2.63 -14.97 -12.22
C LEU A 82 2.02 -16.29 -12.74
N LEU A 83 0.70 -16.49 -12.59
CA LEU A 83 0.04 -17.73 -13.00
C LEU A 83 0.00 -17.93 -14.52
N ASN A 84 0.22 -16.88 -15.29
CA ASN A 84 0.09 -16.89 -16.75
C ASN A 84 1.45 -16.83 -17.45
N LEU A 85 2.56 -16.90 -16.72
CA LEU A 85 3.92 -16.74 -17.26
C LEU A 85 4.87 -17.81 -16.73
N ASN A 86 5.72 -18.31 -17.63
CA ASN A 86 6.92 -19.04 -17.26
C ASN A 86 8.06 -18.03 -16.97
N ARG A 87 9.14 -18.48 -16.31
CA ARG A 87 10.23 -17.59 -15.92
C ARG A 87 10.88 -16.84 -17.08
N GLU A 88 11.00 -17.46 -18.22
CA GLU A 88 11.61 -16.86 -19.43
C GLU A 88 10.71 -15.80 -20.09
N GLU A 89 9.43 -15.73 -19.74
CA GLU A 89 8.47 -14.81 -20.34
C GLU A 89 8.37 -13.47 -19.63
N PHE A 90 8.93 -13.33 -18.40
CA PHE A 90 8.86 -12.07 -17.65
C PHE A 90 9.60 -10.93 -18.36
N GLU A 91 10.83 -11.13 -18.80
CA GLU A 91 11.60 -10.08 -19.49
C GLU A 91 10.97 -9.64 -20.82
N PRO A 92 10.56 -10.56 -21.73
CA PRO A 92 9.82 -10.20 -22.93
C PRO A 92 8.53 -9.44 -22.65
N THR A 93 7.75 -9.88 -21.65
CA THR A 93 6.49 -9.22 -21.26
C THR A 93 6.76 -7.80 -20.74
N LEU A 94 7.76 -7.61 -19.87
CA LEU A 94 8.14 -6.28 -19.41
C LEU A 94 8.59 -5.40 -20.58
N LYS A 95 9.41 -5.93 -21.48
CA LYS A 95 9.94 -5.22 -22.67
C LYS A 95 8.81 -4.74 -23.59
N GLU A 96 7.78 -5.56 -23.78
CA GLU A 96 6.59 -5.19 -24.56
C GLU A 96 5.86 -3.99 -23.94
N HIS A 97 5.61 -4.03 -22.62
CA HIS A 97 4.90 -2.96 -21.91
C HIS A 97 5.73 -1.69 -21.72
N LEU A 98 7.04 -1.74 -21.93
CA LEU A 98 7.93 -0.59 -21.92
C LEU A 98 8.04 0.14 -23.26
N GLN A 99 7.42 -0.37 -24.33
CA GLN A 99 7.51 0.24 -25.67
C GLN A 99 7.00 1.68 -25.66
N GLY A 100 7.81 2.56 -26.29
CA GLY A 100 7.52 4.00 -26.35
C GLY A 100 7.95 4.80 -25.11
N TRP A 101 8.47 4.14 -24.06
CA TRP A 101 9.01 4.82 -22.87
C TRP A 101 10.55 4.97 -22.96
N PRO A 102 11.16 5.97 -22.26
CA PRO A 102 12.61 6.20 -22.31
C PRO A 102 13.42 4.93 -21.97
N LEU A 103 14.42 4.61 -22.79
CA LEU A 103 15.16 3.34 -22.71
C LEU A 103 16.01 3.19 -21.44
N GLU A 104 16.45 4.29 -20.85
CA GLU A 104 17.36 4.28 -19.70
C GLU A 104 16.64 4.38 -18.35
N SER A 105 15.30 4.53 -18.34
CA SER A 105 14.54 4.63 -17.10
C SER A 105 14.65 3.35 -16.28
N PRO A 106 15.20 3.38 -15.05
CA PRO A 106 15.27 2.21 -14.21
C PRO A 106 13.86 1.71 -13.83
N VAL A 107 13.75 0.43 -13.51
CA VAL A 107 12.50 -0.24 -13.14
C VAL A 107 12.56 -0.69 -11.69
N LEU A 108 11.54 -0.39 -10.91
CA LEU A 108 11.34 -0.93 -9.56
C LEU A 108 10.05 -1.73 -9.54
N MET A 109 10.17 -3.00 -9.16
CA MET A 109 9.05 -3.95 -9.12
C MET A 109 8.71 -4.38 -7.70
N SER A 110 7.45 -4.70 -7.49
CA SER A 110 6.95 -5.36 -6.28
C SER A 110 6.02 -6.52 -6.60
N GLY A 111 5.72 -7.35 -5.62
CA GLY A 111 4.76 -8.42 -5.71
C GLY A 111 5.36 -9.79 -6.09
N MET A 112 4.53 -10.65 -6.65
CA MET A 112 4.86 -12.07 -6.89
C MET A 112 5.97 -12.31 -7.92
N VAL A 113 6.34 -11.31 -8.70
CA VAL A 113 7.52 -11.35 -9.58
C VAL A 113 8.80 -11.67 -8.80
N GLY A 114 8.86 -11.29 -7.51
CA GLY A 114 9.96 -11.57 -6.58
C GLY A 114 9.83 -12.90 -5.82
N SER A 115 8.84 -13.72 -6.11
CA SER A 115 8.69 -15.03 -5.48
C SER A 115 9.63 -16.07 -6.08
N ARG A 116 9.73 -17.23 -5.43
CA ARG A 116 10.53 -18.37 -5.93
C ARG A 116 10.09 -18.85 -7.31
N GLN A 117 8.80 -18.74 -7.63
CA GLN A 117 8.23 -19.07 -8.94
C GLN A 117 8.25 -17.90 -9.91
N GLY A 118 8.60 -16.68 -9.45
CA GLY A 118 8.65 -15.49 -10.27
C GLY A 118 9.92 -15.36 -11.11
N TRP A 119 10.17 -14.15 -11.60
CA TRP A 119 11.32 -13.86 -12.45
C TRP A 119 12.64 -13.99 -11.69
N GLN A 120 12.78 -13.26 -10.58
CA GLN A 120 13.97 -13.26 -9.72
C GLN A 120 13.52 -13.41 -8.27
N GLU A 121 13.99 -14.48 -7.60
CA GLU A 121 13.69 -14.65 -6.18
C GLU A 121 14.34 -13.53 -5.37
N ALA A 122 13.52 -12.68 -4.76
CA ALA A 122 13.93 -11.70 -3.79
C ALA A 122 13.83 -12.29 -2.38
N PRO A 123 14.78 -12.00 -1.47
CA PRO A 123 14.77 -12.56 -0.12
C PRO A 123 13.54 -12.11 0.66
N TYR A 124 13.29 -12.78 1.78
CA TYR A 124 12.41 -12.27 2.82
C TYR A 124 13.22 -11.56 3.89
N LEU A 125 12.74 -10.40 4.32
CA LEU A 125 13.21 -9.74 5.52
C LEU A 125 12.40 -10.25 6.72
N PHE A 126 13.05 -10.41 7.87
CA PHE A 126 12.43 -11.02 9.04
C PHE A 126 11.95 -10.00 10.05
N LEU A 127 10.79 -10.29 10.68
CA LEU A 127 10.22 -9.46 11.75
C LEU A 127 11.12 -9.39 12.99
N PRO A 128 11.14 -8.24 13.72
CA PRO A 128 10.56 -6.95 13.31
C PRO A 128 11.40 -6.27 12.23
N VAL A 129 10.78 -5.67 11.24
CA VAL A 129 11.48 -5.04 10.11
C VAL A 129 10.97 -3.62 9.85
N SER A 130 11.88 -2.67 9.62
CA SER A 130 11.46 -1.31 9.29
C SER A 130 10.95 -1.21 7.85
N LEU A 131 9.97 -0.33 7.61
CA LEU A 131 9.51 -0.02 6.26
C LEU A 131 10.65 0.51 5.38
N LYS A 132 11.62 1.22 6.00
CA LYS A 132 12.83 1.67 5.30
C LYS A 132 13.68 0.50 4.82
N ASP A 133 13.87 -0.53 5.66
CA ASP A 133 14.67 -1.71 5.28
C ASP A 133 14.00 -2.48 4.13
N VAL A 134 12.66 -2.54 4.10
CA VAL A 134 11.94 -3.09 2.94
C VAL A 134 12.27 -2.31 1.68
N ALA A 135 12.28 -0.97 1.74
CA ALA A 135 12.59 -0.12 0.60
C ALA A 135 14.02 -0.33 0.07
N ILE A 136 15.03 -0.28 0.97
CA ILE A 136 16.45 -0.41 0.59
C ILE A 136 16.90 -1.86 0.35
N GLY A 137 16.08 -2.83 0.72
CA GLY A 137 16.33 -4.26 0.53
C GLY A 137 16.05 -4.77 -0.89
N ALA A 138 15.72 -3.89 -1.83
CA ALA A 138 15.53 -4.26 -3.23
C ALA A 138 16.76 -4.95 -3.81
N VAL A 139 16.54 -5.99 -4.61
CA VAL A 139 17.61 -6.75 -5.26
C VAL A 139 17.61 -6.53 -6.78
N ASP A 140 18.79 -6.62 -7.38
CA ASP A 140 18.96 -6.49 -8.83
C ASP A 140 18.39 -7.73 -9.53
N VAL A 141 17.67 -7.49 -10.61
CA VAL A 141 17.23 -8.52 -11.54
C VAL A 141 18.20 -8.60 -12.71
N GLN A 142 18.71 -9.78 -12.97
CA GLN A 142 19.56 -10.02 -14.14
C GLN A 142 18.69 -10.03 -15.40
N THR A 143 19.02 -9.16 -16.34
CA THR A 143 18.35 -9.02 -17.63
C THR A 143 19.30 -9.37 -18.77
N ASN A 144 18.76 -9.92 -19.86
CA ASN A 144 19.54 -10.26 -21.06
C ASN A 144 19.46 -9.14 -22.12
N ASP A 145 18.24 -8.63 -22.33
CA ASP A 145 17.91 -7.72 -23.42
C ASP A 145 17.54 -6.30 -22.97
N LEU A 146 17.23 -6.10 -21.70
CA LEU A 146 16.86 -4.78 -21.17
C LEU A 146 18.12 -3.97 -20.81
N GLN A 147 18.33 -2.87 -21.51
CA GLN A 147 19.45 -1.94 -21.26
C GLN A 147 19.11 -0.96 -20.12
N ARG A 148 18.53 -1.48 -19.02
CA ARG A 148 18.14 -0.67 -17.87
C ARG A 148 18.29 -1.45 -16.57
N LYS A 149 18.48 -0.75 -15.48
CA LYS A 149 18.50 -1.37 -14.15
C LYS A 149 17.08 -1.80 -13.79
N VAL A 150 16.95 -3.03 -13.33
CA VAL A 150 15.68 -3.59 -12.87
C VAL A 150 15.89 -4.09 -11.45
N HIS A 151 15.02 -3.65 -10.54
CA HIS A 151 15.04 -4.03 -9.14
C HIS A 151 13.69 -4.63 -8.72
N VAL A 152 13.72 -5.52 -7.73
CA VAL A 152 12.53 -6.07 -7.13
C VAL A 152 12.60 -5.96 -5.60
N LEU A 153 11.52 -5.52 -4.97
CA LEU A 153 11.42 -5.39 -3.53
C LEU A 153 11.37 -6.77 -2.85
N PRO A 154 11.95 -6.90 -1.65
CA PRO A 154 11.86 -8.13 -0.84
C PRO A 154 10.45 -8.32 -0.30
N GLY A 155 10.12 -9.56 0.07
CA GLY A 155 8.95 -9.83 0.91
C GLY A 155 9.29 -9.71 2.40
N VAL A 156 8.31 -9.99 3.26
CA VAL A 156 8.47 -10.01 4.73
C VAL A 156 8.03 -11.37 5.28
N ALA A 157 8.77 -11.90 6.26
CA ALA A 157 8.48 -13.19 6.88
C ALA A 157 8.57 -13.14 8.40
N CYS A 158 7.78 -14.01 9.04
CA CYS A 158 7.91 -14.38 10.44
C CYS A 158 8.55 -15.77 10.53
N GLN A 159 9.71 -15.87 11.19
CA GLN A 159 10.42 -17.16 11.37
C GLN A 159 10.18 -17.81 12.73
N GLU A 160 9.29 -17.27 13.54
CA GLU A 160 8.96 -17.90 14.83
C GLU A 160 8.31 -19.26 14.59
N GLU A 161 8.84 -20.32 15.16
CA GLU A 161 8.38 -21.71 14.97
C GLU A 161 6.89 -21.87 15.30
N SER A 162 6.39 -21.11 16.28
CA SER A 162 4.99 -21.14 16.71
C SER A 162 4.01 -20.43 15.77
N ARG A 163 4.53 -19.54 14.85
CA ARG A 163 3.70 -18.74 13.93
C ARG A 163 4.48 -18.36 12.67
N PRO A 164 4.98 -19.31 11.89
CA PRO A 164 5.67 -19.01 10.64
C PRO A 164 4.67 -18.40 9.65
N ASP A 165 5.04 -17.31 9.02
CA ASP A 165 4.17 -16.61 8.06
C ASP A 165 4.99 -15.81 7.04
N VAL A 166 4.39 -15.55 5.86
CA VAL A 166 5.03 -14.80 4.77
C VAL A 166 4.04 -13.86 4.10
N MET A 167 4.54 -12.72 3.61
CA MET A 167 3.81 -11.85 2.70
C MET A 167 4.73 -11.31 1.62
N ARG A 168 4.15 -11.03 0.45
CA ARG A 168 4.87 -10.46 -0.67
C ARG A 168 3.94 -9.63 -1.55
N GLY A 169 4.23 -8.33 -1.62
CA GLY A 169 3.43 -7.31 -2.28
C GLY A 169 2.73 -6.39 -1.28
N GLU A 170 2.20 -6.93 -0.19
CA GLU A 170 1.49 -6.17 0.85
C GLU A 170 2.41 -5.19 1.59
N GLU A 171 3.69 -5.53 1.77
CA GLU A 171 4.70 -4.64 2.36
C GLU A 171 4.87 -3.34 1.57
N THR A 172 4.66 -3.39 0.26
CA THR A 172 4.69 -2.21 -0.61
C THR A 172 3.50 -1.29 -0.34
N GLN A 173 2.31 -1.84 -0.08
CA GLN A 173 1.14 -1.04 0.31
C GLN A 173 1.35 -0.36 1.67
N MET A 174 2.03 -1.03 2.60
CA MET A 174 2.39 -0.44 3.90
C MET A 174 3.40 0.71 3.75
N LEU A 175 4.38 0.59 2.85
CA LEU A 175 5.25 1.70 2.47
C LEU A 175 4.44 2.89 1.96
N GLY A 176 3.42 2.64 1.14
CA GLY A 176 2.52 3.68 0.62
C GLY A 176 1.73 4.37 1.72
N LEU A 177 1.21 3.62 2.67
CA LEU A 177 0.47 4.17 3.81
C LEU A 177 1.37 4.99 4.73
N GLY A 178 2.63 4.55 4.92
CA GLY A 178 3.64 5.26 5.69
C GLY A 178 4.37 6.39 4.94
N ALA A 179 4.06 6.66 3.68
CA ALA A 179 4.79 7.64 2.86
C ALA A 179 4.75 9.08 3.41
N GLY A 180 3.77 9.40 4.26
CA GLY A 180 3.69 10.68 4.97
C GLY A 180 4.53 10.77 6.25
N SER A 181 4.88 9.64 6.86
CA SER A 181 5.71 9.55 8.08
C SER A 181 6.22 8.13 8.24
N LEU A 182 7.53 7.95 8.21
CA LEU A 182 8.16 6.64 8.47
C LEU A 182 8.03 6.18 9.94
N GLU A 183 7.55 7.01 10.83
CA GLU A 183 7.26 6.67 12.23
C GLU A 183 5.78 6.32 12.45
N TRP A 184 5.05 6.06 11.37
CA TRP A 184 3.64 5.71 11.44
C TRP A 184 3.40 4.45 12.27
N SER A 185 2.26 4.43 12.99
CA SER A 185 1.82 3.28 13.80
C SER A 185 0.34 3.02 13.58
N GLY A 186 -0.05 1.74 13.54
CA GLY A 186 -1.45 1.36 13.40
C GLY A 186 -1.64 -0.12 13.04
N VAL A 187 -2.91 -0.50 12.88
CA VAL A 187 -3.32 -1.83 12.43
C VAL A 187 -3.86 -1.74 11.01
N ILE A 188 -3.40 -2.62 10.17
CA ILE A 188 -3.80 -2.71 8.76
C ILE A 188 -4.49 -4.05 8.52
N CYS A 189 -5.59 -4.02 7.80
CA CYS A 189 -6.23 -5.17 7.19
C CYS A 189 -6.10 -5.06 5.67
N LEU A 190 -5.55 -6.07 5.03
CA LEU A 190 -5.36 -6.15 3.58
C LEU A 190 -6.14 -7.36 3.03
N PRO A 191 -7.43 -7.19 2.74
CA PRO A 191 -8.26 -8.23 2.15
C PRO A 191 -7.74 -8.70 0.80
N GLY A 192 -7.71 -10.01 0.61
CA GLY A 192 -7.29 -10.65 -0.63
C GLY A 192 -7.65 -12.13 -0.63
N THR A 193 -7.06 -12.89 -1.56
CA THR A 193 -7.11 -14.36 -1.53
C THR A 193 -6.61 -14.88 -0.18
N HIS A 194 -5.52 -14.29 0.30
CA HIS A 194 -4.94 -14.47 1.63
C HIS A 194 -4.95 -13.12 2.35
N CYS A 195 -5.91 -12.90 3.23
CA CYS A 195 -6.02 -11.65 3.97
C CYS A 195 -4.88 -11.50 4.97
N LYS A 196 -4.26 -10.33 5.03
CA LYS A 196 -3.22 -10.00 6.01
C LYS A 196 -3.75 -9.03 7.07
N TRP A 197 -3.45 -9.34 8.32
CA TRP A 197 -3.64 -8.43 9.45
C TRP A 197 -2.27 -8.07 10.01
N VAL A 198 -1.90 -6.81 9.92
CA VAL A 198 -0.54 -6.34 10.19
C VAL A 198 -0.57 -5.28 11.28
N ARG A 199 0.36 -5.38 12.23
CA ARG A 199 0.65 -4.33 13.21
C ARG A 199 1.96 -3.66 12.86
N VAL A 200 1.89 -2.34 12.67
CA VAL A 200 3.04 -1.46 12.50
C VAL A 200 3.17 -0.58 13.73
N ALA A 201 4.38 -0.42 14.25
CA ALA A 201 4.70 0.50 15.34
C ALA A 201 5.99 1.25 15.01
N LEU A 202 5.94 2.59 15.05
CA LEU A 202 7.07 3.48 14.76
C LEU A 202 7.78 3.10 13.44
N GLY A 203 6.98 2.87 12.39
CA GLY A 203 7.49 2.52 11.07
C GLY A 203 8.08 1.12 10.94
N GLN A 204 7.90 0.25 11.94
CA GLN A 204 8.34 -1.14 11.90
C GLN A 204 7.14 -2.08 11.84
N ILE A 205 7.17 -3.04 10.93
CA ILE A 205 6.26 -4.17 10.90
C ILE A 205 6.65 -5.07 12.07
N GLN A 206 5.77 -5.14 13.09
CA GLN A 206 6.03 -5.89 14.32
C GLN A 206 5.51 -7.31 14.24
N GLN A 207 4.35 -7.45 13.63
CA GLN A 207 3.64 -8.73 13.54
C GLN A 207 2.67 -8.69 12.37
N PHE A 208 2.42 -9.85 11.78
CA PHE A 208 1.27 -10.07 10.91
C PHE A 208 0.78 -11.50 11.04
N ASP A 209 -0.49 -11.71 10.66
CA ASP A 209 -1.14 -13.00 10.57
C ASP A 209 -1.88 -13.08 9.23
N THR A 210 -1.74 -14.21 8.54
CA THR A 210 -2.40 -14.49 7.26
C THR A 210 -3.62 -15.37 7.46
N TYR A 211 -4.75 -14.98 6.85
CA TYR A 211 -6.00 -15.73 6.87
C TYR A 211 -6.36 -16.19 5.47
N LEU A 212 -6.67 -17.47 5.32
CA LEU A 212 -7.06 -18.10 4.05
C LEU A 212 -8.52 -17.78 3.65
N THR A 213 -9.12 -16.74 4.17
CA THR A 213 -10.57 -16.48 4.08
C THR A 213 -11.05 -16.37 2.65
N GLY A 214 -10.34 -15.62 1.79
CA GLY A 214 -10.69 -15.44 0.38
C GLY A 214 -10.56 -16.75 -0.42
N GLU A 215 -9.46 -17.46 -0.26
CA GLU A 215 -9.24 -18.74 -0.91
C GLU A 215 -10.25 -19.79 -0.45
N LEU A 216 -10.48 -19.91 0.86
CA LEU A 216 -11.45 -20.87 1.41
C LEU A 216 -12.87 -20.57 0.91
N PHE A 217 -13.27 -19.28 0.84
CA PHE A 217 -14.54 -18.89 0.26
C PHE A 217 -14.66 -19.37 -1.21
N SER A 218 -13.62 -19.15 -2.00
CA SER A 218 -13.56 -19.55 -3.40
C SER A 218 -13.65 -21.08 -3.58
N ILE A 219 -12.85 -21.83 -2.79
CA ILE A 219 -12.85 -23.29 -2.82
C ILE A 219 -14.22 -23.86 -2.43
N VAL A 220 -14.81 -23.37 -1.34
CA VAL A 220 -16.13 -23.82 -0.87
C VAL A 220 -17.20 -23.51 -1.91
N ARG A 221 -17.17 -22.33 -2.50
CA ARG A 221 -18.14 -21.89 -3.51
C ARG A 221 -18.03 -22.68 -4.80
N GLN A 222 -16.83 -23.03 -5.26
CA GLN A 222 -16.61 -23.60 -6.58
C GLN A 222 -16.47 -25.13 -6.56
N HIS A 223 -15.86 -25.67 -5.50
CA HIS A 223 -15.39 -27.07 -5.49
C HIS A 223 -16.04 -27.94 -4.40
N SER A 224 -16.84 -27.36 -3.48
CA SER A 224 -17.55 -28.16 -2.48
C SER A 224 -18.95 -28.54 -2.94
N ILE A 225 -19.61 -29.42 -2.13
CA ILE A 225 -21.03 -29.76 -2.32
C ILE A 225 -21.94 -28.54 -2.21
N LEU A 226 -21.50 -27.48 -1.51
CA LEU A 226 -22.28 -26.28 -1.29
C LEU A 226 -22.48 -25.46 -2.57
N ARG A 227 -21.65 -25.66 -3.61
CA ARG A 227 -21.78 -24.97 -4.91
C ARG A 227 -23.19 -25.02 -5.52
N HIS A 228 -23.94 -26.07 -5.22
CA HIS A 228 -25.31 -26.26 -5.73
C HIS A 228 -26.36 -25.42 -5.03
N ASP A 229 -26.01 -24.83 -3.88
CA ASP A 229 -26.90 -24.05 -3.02
C ASP A 229 -26.49 -22.58 -2.94
N LEU A 230 -25.47 -22.16 -3.72
CA LEU A 230 -24.91 -20.81 -3.73
C LEU A 230 -25.14 -20.15 -5.09
N GLU A 231 -25.43 -18.85 -5.05
CA GLU A 231 -25.57 -18.07 -6.27
C GLU A 231 -24.18 -17.78 -6.91
N SER A 232 -24.19 -17.59 -8.25
CA SER A 232 -23.07 -17.02 -8.98
C SER A 232 -23.18 -15.49 -8.95
N GLY A 233 -22.11 -14.77 -8.60
CA GLY A 233 -22.13 -13.30 -8.56
C GLY A 233 -21.45 -12.74 -7.32
N GLU A 234 -21.65 -11.45 -7.08
CA GLU A 234 -21.11 -10.77 -5.92
C GLU A 234 -21.94 -11.03 -4.66
N VAL A 235 -21.29 -10.92 -3.50
CA VAL A 235 -21.97 -11.05 -2.22
C VAL A 235 -22.72 -9.75 -1.90
N ASP A 236 -24.01 -9.84 -1.69
CA ASP A 236 -24.80 -8.71 -1.17
C ASP A 236 -24.64 -8.60 0.36
N VAL A 237 -23.90 -7.57 0.79
CA VAL A 237 -23.62 -7.30 2.21
C VAL A 237 -24.84 -6.80 3.01
N GLU A 238 -25.88 -6.34 2.31
CA GLU A 238 -27.12 -5.87 2.94
C GLU A 238 -28.12 -7.02 3.18
N GLN A 239 -27.87 -8.20 2.63
CA GLN A 239 -28.65 -9.39 2.95
C GLN A 239 -28.59 -9.69 4.46
N PRO A 240 -29.73 -9.86 5.15
CA PRO A 240 -29.76 -10.19 6.57
C PRO A 240 -28.94 -11.45 6.92
N ALA A 241 -28.82 -12.37 5.95
CA ALA A 241 -28.02 -13.58 6.09
C ALA A 241 -26.51 -13.30 6.25
N PHE A 242 -25.99 -12.23 5.64
CA PHE A 242 -24.61 -11.79 5.83
C PHE A 242 -24.33 -11.41 7.29
N ALA A 243 -25.13 -10.51 7.84
CA ALA A 243 -25.01 -10.08 9.23
C ALA A 243 -25.16 -11.25 10.21
N LYS A 244 -26.09 -12.19 9.94
CA LYS A 244 -26.27 -13.42 10.71
C LYS A 244 -25.01 -14.30 10.65
N GLY A 245 -24.42 -14.45 9.47
CA GLY A 245 -23.15 -15.19 9.29
C GLY A 245 -22.01 -14.58 10.11
N VAL A 246 -21.80 -13.27 9.99
CA VAL A 246 -20.80 -12.52 10.79
C VAL A 246 -21.02 -12.72 12.28
N SER A 247 -22.24 -12.53 12.77
CA SER A 247 -22.57 -12.68 14.19
C SER A 247 -22.26 -14.08 14.72
N ILE A 248 -22.66 -15.13 13.99
CA ILE A 248 -22.41 -16.53 14.40
C ILE A 248 -20.92 -16.82 14.42
N GLY A 249 -20.17 -16.35 13.42
CA GLY A 249 -18.72 -16.53 13.33
C GLY A 249 -17.98 -15.81 14.45
N PHE A 250 -18.33 -14.57 14.66
CA PHE A 250 -17.69 -13.72 15.66
C PHE A 250 -17.96 -14.17 17.11
N ALA A 251 -19.20 -14.59 17.41
CA ALA A 251 -19.60 -15.05 18.74
C ALA A 251 -19.29 -16.53 19.02
N GLU A 252 -18.80 -17.29 18.02
CA GLU A 252 -18.52 -18.74 18.13
C GLU A 252 -19.70 -19.58 18.66
N THR A 253 -20.91 -19.15 18.38
CA THR A 253 -22.12 -19.82 18.88
C THR A 253 -22.40 -21.18 18.22
N THR A 254 -21.72 -21.47 17.10
CA THR A 254 -21.84 -22.74 16.38
C THR A 254 -20.45 -23.15 15.84
N PRO A 255 -20.04 -24.42 16.02
CA PRO A 255 -18.79 -24.91 15.47
C PRO A 255 -18.67 -24.65 13.97
N PHE A 256 -17.48 -24.26 13.52
CA PHE A 256 -17.25 -23.76 12.16
C PHE A 256 -17.71 -24.77 11.08
N LEU A 257 -17.18 -26.00 11.11
CA LEU A 257 -17.49 -27.04 10.12
C LEU A 257 -18.97 -27.41 10.09
N THR A 258 -19.61 -27.47 11.25
CA THR A 258 -21.06 -27.73 11.36
C THR A 258 -21.86 -26.63 10.69
N SER A 259 -21.46 -25.37 10.90
CA SER A 259 -22.15 -24.22 10.31
C SER A 259 -22.06 -24.16 8.79
N LEU A 260 -20.93 -24.64 8.21
CA LEU A 260 -20.78 -24.71 6.76
C LEU A 260 -21.79 -25.70 6.14
N PHE A 261 -21.92 -26.92 6.68
CA PHE A 261 -22.89 -27.87 6.15
C PHE A 261 -24.35 -27.44 6.32
N ARG A 262 -24.63 -26.61 7.34
CA ARG A 262 -25.98 -26.03 7.54
C ARG A 262 -26.41 -25.10 6.40
N VAL A 263 -25.50 -24.57 5.57
CA VAL A 263 -25.86 -23.84 4.33
C VAL A 263 -26.70 -24.73 3.45
N ARG A 264 -26.21 -25.95 3.13
CA ARG A 264 -26.96 -26.94 2.33
C ARG A 264 -28.23 -27.41 3.02
N ALA A 265 -28.15 -27.79 4.30
CA ALA A 265 -29.33 -28.25 5.04
C ALA A 265 -30.45 -27.20 5.08
N THR A 266 -30.08 -25.92 5.21
CA THR A 266 -31.04 -24.81 5.23
C THR A 266 -31.68 -24.61 3.84
N SER A 267 -30.91 -24.77 2.77
CA SER A 267 -31.44 -24.75 1.40
C SER A 267 -32.50 -25.85 1.21
N LEU A 268 -32.14 -27.09 1.53
CA LEU A 268 -32.98 -28.25 1.29
C LEU A 268 -34.25 -28.31 2.17
N LEU A 269 -34.12 -27.91 3.43
CA LEU A 269 -35.21 -28.08 4.41
C LEU A 269 -36.05 -26.81 4.61
N LEU A 270 -35.48 -25.64 4.44
CA LEU A 270 -36.12 -24.36 4.74
C LEU A 270 -36.23 -23.45 3.50
N GLY A 271 -35.81 -23.93 2.31
CA GLY A 271 -35.93 -23.18 1.06
C GLY A 271 -35.15 -21.86 1.04
N ARG A 272 -34.01 -21.78 1.76
CA ARG A 272 -33.21 -20.54 1.76
C ARG A 272 -32.71 -20.26 0.34
N ASP A 273 -32.92 -19.03 -0.08
CA ASP A 273 -32.48 -18.51 -1.36
C ASP A 273 -30.94 -18.61 -1.55
N PRO A 274 -30.43 -18.99 -2.75
CA PRO A 274 -29.01 -19.13 -3.04
C PRO A 274 -28.18 -17.85 -2.78
N ALA A 275 -28.73 -16.65 -3.05
CA ALA A 275 -28.07 -15.38 -2.73
C ALA A 275 -27.91 -15.19 -1.22
N ALA A 276 -28.94 -15.52 -0.44
CA ALA A 276 -28.88 -15.48 1.01
C ALA A 276 -27.90 -16.51 1.59
N ASN A 277 -27.76 -17.69 0.95
CA ASN A 277 -26.76 -18.67 1.32
C ASN A 277 -25.33 -18.19 1.03
N LEU A 278 -25.10 -17.55 -0.12
CA LEU A 278 -23.82 -16.95 -0.48
C LEU A 278 -23.41 -15.86 0.52
N ALA A 279 -24.34 -14.97 0.85
CA ALA A 279 -24.14 -13.90 1.84
C ALA A 279 -23.84 -14.48 3.23
N PHE A 280 -24.59 -15.51 3.65
CA PHE A 280 -24.34 -16.19 4.93
C PHE A 280 -22.95 -16.85 4.98
N LEU A 281 -22.53 -17.56 3.94
CA LEU A 281 -21.22 -18.20 3.86
C LEU A 281 -20.10 -17.17 3.99
N SER A 282 -20.18 -16.08 3.22
CA SER A 282 -19.20 -14.99 3.28
C SER A 282 -19.14 -14.36 4.69
N GLY A 283 -20.31 -14.00 5.24
CA GLY A 283 -20.37 -13.46 6.59
C GLY A 283 -19.84 -14.42 7.67
N ARG A 284 -20.09 -15.74 7.50
CA ARG A 284 -19.62 -16.76 8.45
C ARG A 284 -18.09 -16.87 8.48
N LEU A 285 -17.46 -16.85 7.31
CA LEU A 285 -16.00 -16.90 7.19
C LEU A 285 -15.36 -15.62 7.75
N LEU A 286 -15.91 -14.44 7.37
CA LEU A 286 -15.44 -13.16 7.90
C LEU A 286 -15.61 -13.06 9.41
N GLY A 287 -16.73 -13.50 9.96
CA GLY A 287 -16.95 -13.50 11.41
C GLY A 287 -15.90 -14.34 12.16
N GLU A 288 -15.50 -15.48 11.60
CA GLU A 288 -14.44 -16.34 12.17
C GLU A 288 -13.07 -15.66 12.15
N GLU A 289 -12.70 -15.05 11.00
CA GLU A 289 -11.48 -14.27 10.86
C GLU A 289 -11.44 -13.12 11.85
N LEU A 290 -12.50 -12.27 11.85
CA LEU A 290 -12.57 -11.10 12.71
C LEU A 290 -12.49 -11.45 14.19
N ARG A 291 -13.11 -12.54 14.61
CA ARG A 291 -13.02 -13.03 16.00
C ARG A 291 -11.56 -13.25 16.42
N SER A 292 -10.77 -13.81 15.54
CA SER A 292 -9.34 -14.06 15.79
C SER A 292 -8.50 -12.79 15.65
N ALA A 293 -8.64 -12.10 14.54
CA ALA A 293 -7.78 -10.97 14.17
C ALA A 293 -7.89 -9.78 15.12
N ILE A 294 -9.11 -9.43 15.58
CA ILE A 294 -9.32 -8.21 16.37
C ILE A 294 -9.21 -8.40 17.89
N ARG A 295 -8.96 -9.61 18.38
CA ARG A 295 -8.83 -9.88 19.83
C ARG A 295 -7.73 -9.06 20.51
N LYS A 296 -6.65 -8.75 19.78
CA LYS A 296 -5.48 -8.02 20.28
C LYS A 296 -5.49 -6.53 19.91
N ILE A 297 -6.56 -6.06 19.26
CA ILE A 297 -6.70 -4.67 18.82
C ILE A 297 -7.56 -3.91 19.81
N GLU A 298 -7.07 -2.78 20.30
CA GLU A 298 -7.84 -1.94 21.20
C GLU A 298 -9.16 -1.48 20.55
N LYS A 299 -10.23 -1.38 21.35
CA LYS A 299 -11.58 -1.12 20.82
C LYS A 299 -11.66 0.19 20.04
N MET A 300 -10.94 1.21 20.46
CA MET A 300 -10.95 2.55 19.86
C MET A 300 -9.88 2.72 18.77
N GLU A 301 -9.02 1.72 18.55
CA GLU A 301 -8.02 1.76 17.50
C GLU A 301 -8.69 1.56 16.14
N LYS A 302 -8.55 2.54 15.25
CA LYS A 302 -9.04 2.45 13.87
C LYS A 302 -8.19 1.50 13.05
N ILE A 303 -8.87 0.74 12.21
CA ILE A 303 -8.23 -0.22 11.30
C ILE A 303 -8.07 0.42 9.93
N GLN A 304 -6.86 0.44 9.40
CA GLN A 304 -6.59 0.86 8.04
C GLN A 304 -6.96 -0.30 7.10
N LEU A 305 -8.05 -0.16 6.37
CA LEU A 305 -8.55 -1.19 5.46
C LEU A 305 -8.09 -0.89 4.03
N VAL A 306 -7.21 -1.73 3.49
CA VAL A 306 -6.51 -1.51 2.22
C VAL A 306 -6.90 -2.55 1.21
N GLY A 307 -7.43 -2.16 0.05
CA GLY A 307 -7.76 -3.12 -1.01
C GLY A 307 -8.63 -2.57 -2.14
N GLY A 308 -9.10 -3.46 -2.99
CA GLY A 308 -10.08 -3.15 -4.04
C GLY A 308 -11.50 -2.96 -3.49
N SER A 309 -12.33 -2.23 -4.23
CA SER A 309 -13.64 -1.76 -3.78
C SER A 309 -14.61 -2.86 -3.30
N SER A 310 -14.66 -4.01 -3.99
CA SER A 310 -15.59 -5.11 -3.63
C SER A 310 -15.20 -5.76 -2.28
N LEU A 311 -13.91 -6.07 -2.08
CA LEU A 311 -13.44 -6.69 -0.83
C LEU A 311 -13.46 -5.72 0.34
N THR A 312 -13.08 -4.46 0.13
CA THR A 312 -13.13 -3.45 1.20
C THR A 312 -14.57 -3.21 1.66
N LYS A 313 -15.57 -3.23 0.76
CA LYS A 313 -16.98 -3.15 1.11
C LYS A 313 -17.43 -4.29 2.02
N LEU A 314 -17.04 -5.54 1.70
CA LEU A 314 -17.34 -6.73 2.51
C LEU A 314 -16.74 -6.62 3.93
N TYR A 315 -15.45 -6.30 4.01
CA TYR A 315 -14.75 -6.19 5.29
C TYR A 315 -15.24 -4.99 6.12
N ALA A 316 -15.45 -3.83 5.49
CA ALA A 316 -15.99 -2.65 6.18
C ALA A 316 -17.37 -2.94 6.80
N ARG A 317 -18.27 -3.62 6.05
CA ARG A 317 -19.56 -4.02 6.57
C ARG A 317 -19.45 -5.01 7.73
N ALA A 318 -18.59 -6.04 7.59
CA ALA A 318 -18.37 -7.02 8.64
C ALA A 318 -17.77 -6.39 9.91
N LEU A 319 -16.78 -5.50 9.76
CA LEU A 319 -16.16 -4.76 10.87
C LEU A 319 -17.15 -3.83 11.56
N SER A 320 -17.99 -3.12 10.81
CA SER A 320 -19.08 -2.29 11.37
C SER A 320 -20.05 -3.12 12.21
N LEU A 321 -20.43 -4.33 11.78
CA LEU A 321 -21.31 -5.22 12.52
C LEU A 321 -20.74 -5.69 13.87
N VAL A 322 -19.42 -5.70 14.01
CA VAL A 322 -18.72 -6.03 15.26
C VAL A 322 -18.23 -4.80 16.02
N GLY A 323 -18.71 -3.60 15.64
CA GLY A 323 -18.44 -2.34 16.34
C GLY A 323 -17.03 -1.81 16.15
N ARG A 324 -16.42 -2.02 14.96
CA ARG A 324 -15.10 -1.50 14.62
C ARG A 324 -15.19 -0.43 13.53
N GLU A 325 -14.41 0.64 13.69
CA GLU A 325 -14.27 1.71 12.70
C GLU A 325 -13.08 1.42 11.78
N VAL A 326 -13.19 1.84 10.53
CA VAL A 326 -12.15 1.67 9.51
C VAL A 326 -11.88 2.98 8.76
N ASP A 327 -10.64 3.18 8.37
CA ASP A 327 -10.25 4.14 7.34
C ASP A 327 -9.98 3.36 6.04
N LEU A 328 -10.62 3.74 4.94
CA LEU A 328 -10.55 3.03 3.66
C LEU A 328 -9.44 3.59 2.77
N HIS A 329 -8.66 2.70 2.18
CA HIS A 329 -7.58 3.05 1.27
C HIS A 329 -7.64 2.20 0.00
N SER A 330 -7.36 2.84 -1.15
CA SER A 330 -7.17 2.14 -2.42
C SER A 330 -5.85 1.36 -2.40
N GLY A 331 -5.91 0.05 -2.58
CA GLY A 331 -4.71 -0.78 -2.66
C GLY A 331 -3.79 -0.41 -3.82
N ASP A 332 -4.38 -0.03 -4.96
CA ASP A 332 -3.66 0.36 -6.18
C ASP A 332 -2.88 1.65 -6.00
N ASP A 333 -3.51 2.66 -5.36
CA ASP A 333 -2.83 3.92 -5.05
C ASP A 333 -1.70 3.70 -4.04
N LEU A 334 -1.93 2.86 -3.03
CA LEU A 334 -0.91 2.59 -2.02
C LEU A 334 0.29 1.81 -2.57
N VAL A 335 0.09 0.88 -3.51
CA VAL A 335 1.22 0.22 -4.18
C VAL A 335 2.07 1.25 -4.92
N ARG A 336 1.46 2.12 -5.72
CA ARG A 336 2.17 3.16 -6.45
C ARG A 336 2.89 4.14 -5.52
N LEU A 337 2.25 4.57 -4.43
CA LEU A 337 2.87 5.42 -3.41
C LEU A 337 4.02 4.70 -2.70
N GLY A 338 3.87 3.40 -2.42
CA GLY A 338 4.89 2.58 -1.79
C GLY A 338 6.13 2.38 -2.67
N LEU A 339 5.92 2.09 -3.95
CA LEU A 339 7.00 2.05 -4.94
C LEU A 339 7.70 3.40 -5.06
N THR A 340 6.93 4.51 -5.00
CA THR A 340 7.51 5.86 -5.00
C THR A 340 8.34 6.13 -3.74
N ALA A 341 7.87 5.73 -2.58
CA ALA A 341 8.63 5.86 -1.34
C ALA A 341 9.92 5.01 -1.38
N ALA A 342 9.82 3.76 -1.84
CA ALA A 342 10.99 2.88 -2.01
C ALA A 342 12.00 3.45 -3.00
N TRP A 343 11.52 3.97 -4.14
CA TRP A 343 12.36 4.63 -5.13
C TRP A 343 13.19 5.76 -4.54
N GLN A 344 12.60 6.61 -3.70
CA GLN A 344 13.30 7.73 -3.06
C GLN A 344 14.40 7.29 -2.09
N PHE A 345 14.27 6.12 -1.47
CA PHE A 345 15.33 5.53 -0.64
C PHE A 345 16.46 4.92 -1.46
N LEU A 346 16.13 4.27 -2.58
CA LEU A 346 17.12 3.64 -3.46
C LEU A 346 17.91 4.67 -4.25
N TYR A 347 17.27 5.76 -4.63
CA TYR A 347 17.85 6.84 -5.43
C TYR A 347 17.66 8.19 -4.69
N PRO A 348 18.37 8.34 -3.55
CA PRO A 348 18.31 9.60 -2.79
C PRO A 348 18.84 10.73 -3.65
N GLN A 349 18.18 11.86 -3.62
CA GLN A 349 18.64 13.06 -4.29
C GLN A 349 19.96 13.49 -3.66
N LYS A 350 20.93 13.84 -4.49
CA LYS A 350 22.16 14.48 -3.99
C LYS A 350 21.77 15.87 -3.51
N GLU A 351 21.97 16.11 -2.22
CA GLU A 351 21.87 17.44 -1.61
C GLU A 351 22.86 18.42 -2.26
#